data_e1aa1533afd8aa5e4aed0f487236e663
#
_entry.id   e1aa1533afd8aa5e4aed0f487236e663
#
_cell.length_a   1.000
_cell.length_b   1.000
_cell.length_c   1.000
_cell.angle_alpha   90.00
_cell.angle_beta   90.00
_cell.angle_gamma   90.00
#
_symmetry.space_group_name_H-M   'P 1'
#
loop_
_entity.id
_entity.type
_entity.pdbx_description
1 polymer ?
#
loop_
_entity_poly.entity_id
_entity_poly.type
_entity_poly.pdbx_seq_one_letter_code
_entity_poly.pdbx_strand_id
1 'polypeptide(L)'
;METGKQHIAISVITTVCRFVLAVVFIFSGFVKAIDPLGTQYKIQDYLDALGWAGIFPEYIPFVASVLLGMLEFCLGVYLFFGIRRIIAPRVVVAVMAVMTPLTFWLALDNPVSDCGCFGDALILTNWETFGKNVVLLAMSLVVLKYRKCIRPLVTPRFSWLIALYGFLYIFCMTIYCYRHLPVFDFRPYYVGADIRQGMEVPEGEEPTELETRFVLQKDGVEKEFTLDNYPDSTWTFVDSRMVVKKQGYEPPIHDFAMLRYEDGEDITEQVLADEGYTFLLVAHQLGLANESRIDLINELYDYCLEYGYAFYCLTSSSDEDILKWQEDTGAEYPFCLMDNTTLRTMVRSNPGLILLKKGTVLWKWSVVDIPDEYELAGPLEQLSMGEVDRKPLVNRLLGVFVWFAFPLFLMCLADLAWERYRKRKELPQKEE
;
A
#
# COMPACT_ATOMS: atom_id res chain seq x y z
N MET A 1 -47.59 16.09 -14.23
CA MET A 1 -47.11 15.74 -12.87
C MET A 1 -46.14 14.57 -12.85
N GLU A 2 -46.30 13.54 -13.66
CA GLU A 2 -45.40 12.38 -13.73
C GLU A 2 -43.99 12.69 -14.25
N THR A 3 -43.86 13.52 -15.28
CA THR A 3 -42.55 13.95 -15.85
C THR A 3 -41.68 14.70 -14.83
N GLY A 4 -42.29 15.50 -13.94
CA GLY A 4 -41.56 16.21 -12.87
C GLY A 4 -41.02 15.27 -11.79
N LYS A 5 -41.81 14.27 -11.38
CA LYS A 5 -41.37 13.28 -10.39
C LYS A 5 -40.25 12.40 -10.94
N GLN A 6 -40.30 12.00 -12.21
CA GLN A 6 -39.23 11.24 -12.88
C GLN A 6 -37.93 12.04 -12.98
N HIS A 7 -38.00 13.35 -13.29
CA HIS A 7 -36.81 14.21 -13.32
C HIS A 7 -36.15 14.36 -11.94
N ILE A 8 -36.93 14.45 -10.86
CA ILE A 8 -36.43 14.53 -9.49
C ILE A 8 -35.75 13.21 -9.12
N ALA A 9 -36.38 12.08 -9.38
CA ALA A 9 -35.82 10.77 -9.09
C ALA A 9 -34.48 10.52 -9.80
N ILE A 10 -34.39 10.83 -11.09
CA ILE A 10 -33.15 10.72 -11.87
C ILE A 10 -32.05 11.62 -11.30
N SER A 11 -32.38 12.86 -10.90
CA SER A 11 -31.42 13.77 -10.31
C SER A 11 -30.90 13.26 -8.97
N VAL A 12 -31.76 12.69 -8.12
CA VAL A 12 -31.37 12.09 -6.84
C VAL A 12 -30.46 10.89 -7.08
N ILE A 13 -30.85 9.95 -7.92
CA ILE A 13 -30.04 8.75 -8.25
C ILE A 13 -28.66 9.16 -8.78
N THR A 14 -28.61 10.09 -9.74
CA THR A 14 -27.34 10.59 -10.30
C THR A 14 -26.46 11.22 -9.23
N THR A 15 -27.06 11.96 -8.30
CA THR A 15 -26.34 12.60 -7.21
C THR A 15 -25.77 11.56 -6.24
N VAL A 16 -26.55 10.55 -5.86
CA VAL A 16 -26.08 9.45 -4.99
C VAL A 16 -24.95 8.68 -5.67
N CYS A 17 -25.15 8.24 -6.93
CA CYS A 17 -24.09 7.55 -7.69
C CYS A 17 -22.81 8.37 -7.77
N ARG A 18 -22.92 9.69 -8.00
CA ARG A 18 -21.79 10.61 -8.05
C ARG A 18 -21.00 10.65 -6.74
N PHE A 19 -21.69 10.78 -5.60
CA PHE A 19 -21.01 10.86 -4.31
C PHE A 19 -20.40 9.51 -3.88
N VAL A 20 -21.06 8.39 -4.16
CA VAL A 20 -20.48 7.05 -3.92
C VAL A 20 -19.20 6.88 -4.74
N LEU A 21 -19.25 7.16 -6.04
CA LEU A 21 -18.06 7.11 -6.90
C LEU A 21 -16.97 8.07 -6.40
N ALA A 22 -17.35 9.29 -5.99
CA ALA A 22 -16.38 10.26 -5.49
C ALA A 22 -15.63 9.74 -4.25
N VAL A 23 -16.36 9.19 -3.27
CA VAL A 23 -15.75 8.64 -2.04
C VAL A 23 -14.85 7.46 -2.35
N VAL A 24 -15.31 6.51 -3.19
CA VAL A 24 -14.53 5.34 -3.57
C VAL A 24 -13.25 5.74 -4.30
N PHE A 25 -13.32 6.68 -5.25
CA PHE A 25 -12.14 7.13 -6.01
C PHE A 25 -11.18 7.97 -5.16
N ILE A 26 -11.68 8.83 -4.24
CA ILE A 26 -10.82 9.54 -3.28
C ILE A 26 -10.09 8.53 -2.39
N PHE A 27 -10.80 7.56 -1.83
CA PHE A 27 -10.21 6.55 -0.95
C PHE A 27 -9.19 5.68 -1.69
N SER A 28 -9.55 5.14 -2.85
CA SER A 28 -8.67 4.30 -3.67
C SER A 28 -7.39 5.06 -4.10
N GLY A 29 -7.55 6.29 -4.60
CA GLY A 29 -6.41 7.11 -5.00
C GLY A 29 -5.55 7.56 -3.81
N PHE A 30 -6.15 7.83 -2.64
CA PHE A 30 -5.43 8.20 -1.43
C PHE A 30 -4.58 7.03 -0.91
N VAL A 31 -5.15 5.84 -0.81
CA VAL A 31 -4.41 4.65 -0.33
C VAL A 31 -3.22 4.33 -1.24
N LYS A 32 -3.40 4.41 -2.58
CA LYS A 32 -2.29 4.23 -3.53
C LYS A 32 -1.22 5.33 -3.41
N ALA A 33 -1.65 6.56 -3.12
CA ALA A 33 -0.74 7.69 -2.99
C ALA A 33 0.11 7.65 -1.72
N ILE A 34 -0.40 7.07 -0.63
CA ILE A 34 0.37 6.91 0.61
C ILE A 34 1.30 5.69 0.59
N ASP A 35 1.02 4.67 -0.25
CA ASP A 35 1.92 3.54 -0.48
C ASP A 35 2.15 3.33 -2.00
N PRO A 36 2.93 4.23 -2.64
CA PRO A 36 3.20 4.12 -4.06
C PRO A 36 4.06 2.89 -4.42
N LEU A 37 4.93 2.44 -3.51
CA LEU A 37 5.75 1.24 -3.70
C LEU A 37 4.90 -0.04 -3.62
N GLY A 38 3.95 -0.14 -2.70
CA GLY A 38 3.02 -1.26 -2.65
C GLY A 38 2.19 -1.38 -3.92
N THR A 39 1.71 -0.24 -4.47
CA THR A 39 1.02 -0.23 -5.76
C THR A 39 1.96 -0.59 -6.93
N GLN A 40 3.23 -0.18 -6.89
CA GLN A 40 4.25 -0.58 -7.87
C GLN A 40 4.43 -2.11 -7.87
N TYR A 41 4.58 -2.73 -6.70
CA TYR A 41 4.76 -4.18 -6.58
C TYR A 41 3.55 -4.94 -7.15
N LYS A 42 2.33 -4.49 -6.88
CA LYS A 42 1.12 -5.07 -7.49
C LYS A 42 1.10 -4.94 -9.02
N ILE A 43 1.56 -3.82 -9.58
CA ILE A 43 1.68 -3.66 -11.03
C ILE A 43 2.74 -4.64 -11.57
N GLN A 44 3.85 -4.85 -10.87
CA GLN A 44 4.86 -5.85 -11.25
C GLN A 44 4.26 -7.26 -11.24
N ASP A 45 3.54 -7.65 -10.18
CA ASP A 45 2.87 -8.95 -10.09
C ASP A 45 1.92 -9.17 -11.29
N TYR A 46 1.20 -8.12 -11.76
CA TYR A 46 0.37 -8.21 -12.97
C TYR A 46 1.18 -8.40 -14.25
N LEU A 47 2.31 -7.69 -14.38
CA LEU A 47 3.18 -7.82 -15.54
C LEU A 47 3.80 -9.22 -15.60
N ASP A 48 4.19 -9.76 -14.45
CA ASP A 48 4.74 -11.11 -14.32
C ASP A 48 3.69 -12.17 -14.67
N ALA A 49 2.48 -12.03 -14.14
CA ALA A 49 1.35 -12.92 -14.46
C ALA A 49 0.95 -12.90 -15.95
N LEU A 50 1.15 -11.77 -16.64
CA LEU A 50 0.93 -11.65 -18.08
C LEU A 50 2.12 -12.15 -18.93
N GLY A 51 3.21 -12.60 -18.31
CA GLY A 51 4.43 -13.00 -18.99
C GLY A 51 5.24 -11.82 -19.56
N TRP A 52 5.05 -10.62 -19.02
CA TRP A 52 5.74 -9.39 -19.43
C TRP A 52 6.85 -8.98 -18.46
N ALA A 53 7.31 -9.92 -17.62
CA ALA A 53 8.45 -9.73 -16.73
C ALA A 53 9.67 -9.21 -17.51
N GLY A 54 10.30 -8.17 -16.98
CA GLY A 54 11.52 -7.60 -17.57
C GLY A 54 11.38 -6.88 -18.91
N ILE A 55 10.16 -6.79 -19.51
CA ILE A 55 9.92 -6.05 -20.76
C ILE A 55 10.03 -4.55 -20.52
N PHE A 56 9.54 -4.09 -19.35
CA PHE A 56 9.55 -2.66 -19.00
C PHE A 56 10.68 -2.35 -18.03
N PRO A 57 11.36 -1.19 -18.19
CA PRO A 57 12.28 -0.68 -17.16
C PRO A 57 11.60 -0.56 -15.79
N GLU A 58 12.33 -0.80 -14.71
CA GLU A 58 11.81 -0.85 -13.33
C GLU A 58 11.10 0.43 -12.86
N TYR A 59 11.47 1.59 -13.43
CA TYR A 59 10.81 2.85 -13.09
C TYR A 59 9.39 2.99 -13.68
N ILE A 60 9.03 2.22 -14.73
CA ILE A 60 7.70 2.33 -15.37
C ILE A 60 6.57 1.89 -14.45
N PRO A 61 6.61 0.73 -13.76
CA PRO A 61 5.61 0.37 -12.75
C PRO A 61 5.46 1.43 -11.65
N PHE A 62 6.56 2.04 -11.20
CA PHE A 62 6.52 3.10 -10.20
C PHE A 62 5.80 4.36 -10.72
N VAL A 63 6.18 4.85 -11.89
CA VAL A 63 5.51 6.01 -12.51
C VAL A 63 4.02 5.73 -12.74
N ALA A 64 3.68 4.51 -13.21
CA ALA A 64 2.31 4.09 -13.40
C ALA A 64 1.51 4.09 -12.08
N SER A 65 2.12 3.61 -10.98
CA SER A 65 1.49 3.60 -9.64
C SER A 65 1.17 5.02 -9.16
N VAL A 66 2.13 5.93 -9.25
CA VAL A 66 1.98 7.34 -8.88
C VAL A 66 0.88 8.02 -9.71
N LEU A 67 0.94 7.86 -11.04
CA LEU A 67 -0.05 8.46 -11.94
C LEU A 67 -1.46 7.90 -11.70
N LEU A 68 -1.59 6.60 -11.44
CA LEU A 68 -2.87 5.96 -11.16
C LEU A 68 -3.49 6.49 -9.86
N GLY A 69 -2.73 6.53 -8.77
CA GLY A 69 -3.19 7.06 -7.48
C GLY A 69 -3.62 8.51 -7.58
N MET A 70 -2.81 9.36 -8.23
CA MET A 70 -3.13 10.77 -8.45
C MET A 70 -4.37 10.96 -9.34
N LEU A 71 -4.49 10.17 -10.42
CA LEU A 71 -5.64 10.23 -11.32
C LEU A 71 -6.93 9.88 -10.59
N GLU A 72 -6.94 8.75 -9.85
CA GLU A 72 -8.12 8.31 -9.11
C GLU A 72 -8.54 9.35 -8.06
N PHE A 73 -7.60 9.85 -7.27
CA PHE A 73 -7.88 10.87 -6.26
C PHE A 73 -8.46 12.15 -6.87
N CYS A 74 -7.82 12.69 -7.92
CA CYS A 74 -8.31 13.88 -8.60
C CYS A 74 -9.69 13.67 -9.22
N LEU A 75 -9.96 12.53 -9.84
CA LEU A 75 -11.27 12.19 -10.38
C LEU A 75 -12.33 12.15 -9.28
N GLY A 76 -12.01 11.57 -8.13
CA GLY A 76 -12.87 11.55 -6.95
C GLY A 76 -13.21 12.96 -6.48
N VAL A 77 -12.21 13.85 -6.35
CA VAL A 77 -12.41 15.29 -5.99
C VAL A 77 -13.27 16.00 -7.04
N TYR A 78 -13.03 15.76 -8.33
CA TYR A 78 -13.81 16.38 -9.42
C TYR A 78 -15.26 15.90 -9.39
N LEU A 79 -15.51 14.64 -9.14
CA LEU A 79 -16.87 14.13 -8.97
C LEU A 79 -17.53 14.74 -7.74
N PHE A 80 -16.83 14.80 -6.60
CA PHE A 80 -17.37 15.36 -5.35
C PHE A 80 -17.85 16.79 -5.51
N PHE A 81 -17.01 17.65 -6.09
CA PHE A 81 -17.35 19.08 -6.28
C PHE A 81 -18.18 19.33 -7.55
N GLY A 82 -18.35 18.33 -8.44
CA GLY A 82 -19.03 18.51 -9.73
C GLY A 82 -18.22 19.33 -10.73
N ILE A 83 -16.89 19.33 -10.59
CA ILE A 83 -15.93 20.01 -11.45
C ILE A 83 -15.77 19.24 -12.76
N ARG A 84 -15.54 19.92 -13.88
CA ARG A 84 -15.32 19.29 -15.20
C ARG A 84 -16.33 18.18 -15.52
N ARG A 85 -17.61 18.43 -15.23
CA ARG A 85 -18.75 17.49 -15.38
C ARG A 85 -18.91 16.85 -16.76
N ILE A 86 -18.12 17.26 -17.75
CA ILE A 86 -18.11 16.63 -19.09
C ILE A 86 -16.96 15.62 -19.20
N ILE A 87 -15.77 15.95 -18.66
CA ILE A 87 -14.55 15.16 -18.81
C ILE A 87 -14.48 14.10 -17.71
N ALA A 88 -14.64 14.50 -16.44
CA ALA A 88 -14.46 13.60 -15.30
C ALA A 88 -15.33 12.31 -15.39
N PRO A 89 -16.66 12.36 -15.69
CA PRO A 89 -17.43 11.13 -15.83
C PRO A 89 -16.99 10.23 -17.01
N ARG A 90 -16.43 10.80 -18.08
CA ARG A 90 -15.91 10.02 -19.20
C ARG A 90 -14.65 9.26 -18.83
N VAL A 91 -13.73 9.93 -18.13
CA VAL A 91 -12.48 9.32 -17.66
C VAL A 91 -12.78 8.25 -16.62
N VAL A 92 -13.72 8.48 -15.70
CA VAL A 92 -14.16 7.47 -14.72
C VAL A 92 -14.71 6.23 -15.43
N VAL A 93 -15.57 6.40 -16.43
CA VAL A 93 -16.08 5.26 -17.23
C VAL A 93 -14.94 4.55 -17.94
N ALA A 94 -13.97 5.28 -18.52
CA ALA A 94 -12.81 4.67 -19.18
C ALA A 94 -11.96 3.84 -18.19
N VAL A 95 -11.68 4.37 -17.00
CA VAL A 95 -10.98 3.63 -15.94
C VAL A 95 -11.75 2.37 -15.55
N MET A 96 -13.04 2.50 -15.27
CA MET A 96 -13.88 1.34 -14.90
C MET A 96 -14.04 0.32 -16.02
N ALA A 97 -14.04 0.76 -17.29
CA ALA A 97 -14.09 -0.13 -18.46
C ALA A 97 -12.82 -0.96 -18.65
N VAL A 98 -11.67 -0.49 -18.14
CA VAL A 98 -10.41 -1.24 -18.09
C VAL A 98 -10.38 -2.14 -16.84
N MET A 99 -10.72 -1.58 -15.67
CA MET A 99 -10.61 -2.30 -14.39
C MET A 99 -11.61 -3.45 -14.25
N THR A 100 -12.82 -3.35 -14.85
CA THR A 100 -13.83 -4.41 -14.73
C THR A 100 -13.43 -5.69 -15.46
N PRO A 101 -12.98 -5.68 -16.74
CA PRO A 101 -12.46 -6.88 -17.40
C PRO A 101 -11.20 -7.42 -16.73
N LEU A 102 -10.29 -6.55 -16.26
CA LEU A 102 -9.08 -6.97 -15.53
C LEU A 102 -9.45 -7.77 -14.29
N THR A 103 -10.37 -7.24 -13.46
CA THR A 103 -10.79 -7.95 -12.24
C THR A 103 -11.62 -9.20 -12.51
N PHE A 104 -12.29 -9.28 -13.66
CA PHE A 104 -12.92 -10.52 -14.11
C PHE A 104 -11.89 -11.60 -14.43
N TRP A 105 -10.83 -11.25 -15.16
CA TRP A 105 -9.71 -12.16 -15.40
C TRP A 105 -9.06 -12.63 -14.11
N LEU A 106 -8.80 -11.72 -13.16
CA LEU A 106 -8.27 -12.08 -11.84
C LEU A 106 -9.20 -13.04 -11.08
N ALA A 107 -10.53 -12.87 -11.20
CA ALA A 107 -11.48 -13.73 -10.52
C ALA A 107 -11.56 -15.15 -11.13
N LEU A 108 -11.24 -15.30 -12.44
CA LEU A 108 -11.23 -16.61 -13.12
C LEU A 108 -9.94 -17.38 -12.90
N ASP A 109 -8.79 -16.75 -13.16
CA ASP A 109 -7.49 -17.40 -13.23
C ASP A 109 -6.72 -17.33 -11.89
N ASN A 110 -7.12 -16.41 -10.99
CA ASN A 110 -6.51 -16.16 -9.68
C ASN A 110 -4.96 -16.06 -9.69
N PRO A 111 -4.36 -15.34 -10.65
CA PRO A 111 -2.90 -15.28 -10.82
C PRO A 111 -2.22 -14.48 -9.71
N VAL A 112 -2.95 -13.59 -9.01
CA VAL A 112 -2.52 -12.83 -7.85
C VAL A 112 -3.61 -12.89 -6.76
N SER A 113 -3.20 -12.87 -5.49
CA SER A 113 -4.08 -13.06 -4.34
C SER A 113 -5.19 -12.01 -4.23
N ASP A 114 -4.89 -10.77 -4.58
CA ASP A 114 -5.82 -9.64 -4.53
C ASP A 114 -5.53 -8.60 -5.62
N CYS A 115 -6.54 -7.80 -5.97
CA CYS A 115 -6.44 -6.77 -7.01
C CYS A 115 -5.61 -5.53 -6.60
N GLY A 116 -5.33 -5.31 -5.32
CA GLY A 116 -4.66 -4.11 -4.83
C GLY A 116 -5.44 -2.79 -5.04
N CYS A 117 -6.75 -2.84 -5.38
CA CYS A 117 -7.55 -1.64 -5.65
C CYS A 117 -7.58 -0.66 -4.47
N PHE A 118 -7.52 -1.16 -3.25
CA PHE A 118 -7.49 -0.40 -2.01
C PHE A 118 -6.21 -0.64 -1.21
N GLY A 119 -5.14 -1.13 -1.89
CA GLY A 119 -3.89 -1.51 -1.22
C GLY A 119 -4.14 -2.45 -0.04
N ASP A 120 -3.29 -2.37 0.98
CA ASP A 120 -3.39 -3.17 2.20
C ASP A 120 -4.46 -2.64 3.19
N ALA A 121 -5.10 -1.49 2.90
CA ALA A 121 -6.12 -0.90 3.77
C ALA A 121 -7.45 -1.67 3.77
N LEU A 122 -7.78 -2.36 2.67
CA LEU A 122 -8.97 -3.19 2.53
C LEU A 122 -8.70 -4.29 1.51
N ILE A 123 -8.40 -5.47 2.01
CA ILE A 123 -8.17 -6.66 1.20
C ILE A 123 -9.52 -7.28 0.86
N LEU A 124 -9.81 -7.39 -0.43
CA LEU A 124 -11.01 -8.01 -0.97
C LEU A 124 -10.62 -9.20 -1.84
N THR A 125 -11.40 -10.24 -1.79
CA THR A 125 -11.26 -11.36 -2.72
C THR A 125 -11.43 -10.90 -4.17
N ASN A 126 -10.87 -11.64 -5.12
CA ASN A 126 -10.96 -11.29 -6.54
C ASN A 126 -12.43 -11.24 -7.03
N TRP A 127 -13.31 -12.11 -6.52
CA TRP A 127 -14.75 -12.09 -6.85
C TRP A 127 -15.49 -10.90 -6.25
N GLU A 128 -15.21 -10.52 -4.99
CA GLU A 128 -15.79 -9.32 -4.37
C GLU A 128 -15.36 -8.06 -5.10
N THR A 129 -14.09 -8.01 -5.50
CA THR A 129 -13.53 -6.90 -6.27
C THR A 129 -14.20 -6.78 -7.64
N PHE A 130 -14.41 -7.89 -8.35
CA PHE A 130 -15.15 -7.90 -9.60
C PHE A 130 -16.60 -7.41 -9.42
N GLY A 131 -17.32 -7.95 -8.42
CA GLY A 131 -18.69 -7.54 -8.12
C GLY A 131 -18.80 -6.04 -7.82
N LYS A 132 -17.90 -5.52 -6.98
CA LYS A 132 -17.76 -4.08 -6.69
C LYS A 132 -17.55 -3.28 -8.00
N ASN A 133 -16.64 -3.71 -8.86
CA ASN A 133 -16.32 -2.99 -10.09
C ASN A 133 -17.47 -2.98 -11.09
N VAL A 134 -18.26 -4.04 -11.19
CA VAL A 134 -19.49 -4.07 -12.00
C VAL A 134 -20.48 -3.01 -11.50
N VAL A 135 -20.70 -2.91 -10.20
CA VAL A 135 -21.58 -1.91 -9.59
C VAL A 135 -21.06 -0.49 -9.86
N LEU A 136 -19.77 -0.24 -9.66
CA LEU A 136 -19.15 1.07 -9.90
C LEU A 136 -19.20 1.46 -11.40
N LEU A 137 -19.00 0.50 -12.31
CA LEU A 137 -19.16 0.72 -13.75
C LEU A 137 -20.60 1.14 -14.07
N ALA A 138 -21.61 0.42 -13.55
CA ALA A 138 -23.02 0.77 -13.76
C ALA A 138 -23.33 2.18 -13.23
N MET A 139 -22.87 2.53 -12.03
CA MET A 139 -23.01 3.88 -11.46
C MET A 139 -22.33 4.93 -12.32
N SER A 140 -21.12 4.65 -12.85
CA SER A 140 -20.37 5.58 -13.69
C SER A 140 -21.09 5.86 -15.01
N LEU A 141 -21.73 4.86 -15.62
CA LEU A 141 -22.57 5.00 -16.82
C LEU A 141 -23.81 5.87 -16.54
N VAL A 142 -24.44 5.70 -15.36
CA VAL A 142 -25.57 6.55 -14.94
C VAL A 142 -25.11 8.02 -14.82
N VAL A 143 -23.99 8.27 -14.16
CA VAL A 143 -23.43 9.62 -13.98
C VAL A 143 -23.03 10.23 -15.34
N LEU A 144 -22.45 9.44 -16.25
CA LEU A 144 -22.11 9.90 -17.61
C LEU A 144 -23.35 10.25 -18.42
N LYS A 145 -24.37 9.40 -18.41
CA LYS A 145 -25.64 9.60 -19.15
C LYS A 145 -26.38 10.86 -18.68
N TYR A 146 -26.46 11.03 -17.36
CA TYR A 146 -27.23 12.12 -16.74
C TYR A 146 -26.32 13.27 -16.23
N ARG A 147 -25.12 13.45 -16.81
CA ARG A 147 -24.15 14.49 -16.43
C ARG A 147 -24.69 15.92 -16.40
N LYS A 148 -25.75 16.19 -17.16
CA LYS A 148 -26.43 17.49 -17.16
C LYS A 148 -27.17 17.79 -15.84
N CYS A 149 -27.54 16.74 -15.09
CA CYS A 149 -28.19 16.86 -13.78
C CYS A 149 -27.19 17.15 -12.65
N ILE A 150 -25.86 17.05 -12.92
CA ILE A 150 -24.83 17.32 -11.93
C ILE A 150 -24.81 18.81 -11.61
N ARG A 151 -25.12 19.14 -10.37
CA ARG A 151 -24.99 20.51 -9.84
C ARG A 151 -23.59 20.66 -9.24
N PRO A 152 -22.77 21.62 -9.70
CA PRO A 152 -21.48 21.92 -9.09
C PRO A 152 -21.70 22.52 -7.69
N LEU A 153 -20.85 22.15 -6.75
CA LEU A 153 -20.86 22.70 -5.38
C LEU A 153 -20.18 24.07 -5.30
N VAL A 154 -19.37 24.41 -6.33
CA VAL A 154 -18.57 25.63 -6.40
C VAL A 154 -18.75 26.29 -7.77
N THR A 155 -18.54 27.61 -7.80
CA THR A 155 -18.60 28.36 -9.05
C THR A 155 -17.43 28.02 -9.98
N PRO A 156 -17.55 28.24 -11.31
CA PRO A 156 -16.45 28.02 -12.25
C PRO A 156 -15.17 28.79 -11.89
N ARG A 157 -15.32 29.92 -11.18
CA ARG A 157 -14.20 30.76 -10.75
C ARG A 157 -13.29 30.05 -9.73
N PHE A 158 -13.85 29.31 -8.77
CA PHE A 158 -13.10 28.60 -7.74
C PHE A 158 -12.80 27.14 -8.11
N SER A 159 -13.44 26.60 -9.14
CA SER A 159 -13.27 25.20 -9.56
C SER A 159 -11.84 24.83 -9.92
N TRP A 160 -11.08 25.74 -10.54
CA TRP A 160 -9.68 25.51 -10.89
C TRP A 160 -8.77 25.47 -9.66
N LEU A 161 -9.09 26.31 -8.66
CA LEU A 161 -8.32 26.38 -7.40
C LEU A 161 -8.49 25.09 -6.59
N ILE A 162 -9.72 24.56 -6.50
CA ILE A 162 -9.99 23.27 -5.86
C ILE A 162 -9.30 22.12 -6.63
N ALA A 163 -9.33 22.15 -7.95
CA ALA A 163 -8.66 21.17 -8.77
C ALA A 163 -7.13 21.20 -8.57
N LEU A 164 -6.53 22.38 -8.54
CA LEU A 164 -5.10 22.57 -8.29
C LEU A 164 -4.73 22.13 -6.88
N TYR A 165 -5.51 22.52 -5.87
CA TYR A 165 -5.27 22.12 -4.50
C TYR A 165 -5.34 20.60 -4.32
N GLY A 166 -6.37 19.93 -4.85
CA GLY A 166 -6.48 18.48 -4.79
C GLY A 166 -5.30 17.76 -5.45
N PHE A 167 -4.85 18.27 -6.60
CA PHE A 167 -3.66 17.76 -7.28
C PHE A 167 -2.38 17.96 -6.43
N LEU A 168 -2.13 19.17 -5.95
CA LEU A 168 -0.94 19.47 -5.14
C LEU A 168 -0.94 18.69 -3.82
N TYR A 169 -2.10 18.57 -3.18
CA TYR A 169 -2.24 17.83 -1.93
C TYR A 169 -1.80 16.36 -2.13
N ILE A 170 -2.37 15.67 -3.12
CA ILE A 170 -2.05 14.26 -3.33
C ILE A 170 -0.61 14.06 -3.86
N PHE A 171 -0.12 14.98 -4.68
CA PHE A 171 1.25 14.97 -5.17
C PHE A 171 2.27 15.12 -4.02
N CYS A 172 2.09 16.12 -3.15
CA CYS A 172 2.95 16.31 -1.98
C CYS A 172 2.86 15.12 -1.01
N MET A 173 1.66 14.55 -0.81
CA MET A 173 1.48 13.36 0.01
C MET A 173 2.23 12.16 -0.55
N THR A 174 2.15 11.92 -1.87
CA THR A 174 2.88 10.82 -2.52
C THR A 174 4.39 10.98 -2.38
N ILE A 175 4.93 12.18 -2.61
CA ILE A 175 6.38 12.45 -2.45
C ILE A 175 6.80 12.26 -0.99
N TYR A 176 6.00 12.76 -0.05
CA TYR A 176 6.28 12.61 1.37
C TYR A 176 6.36 11.13 1.75
N CYS A 177 5.32 10.34 1.44
CA CYS A 177 5.27 8.92 1.78
C CYS A 177 6.30 8.05 1.04
N TYR A 178 6.73 8.46 -0.15
CA TYR A 178 7.81 7.80 -0.89
C TYR A 178 9.18 8.02 -0.25
N ARG A 179 9.46 9.24 0.25
CA ARG A 179 10.75 9.58 0.86
C ARG A 179 10.84 9.12 2.32
N HIS A 180 9.77 9.30 3.05
CA HIS A 180 9.61 8.87 4.44
C HIS A 180 8.90 7.53 4.49
N LEU A 181 8.13 7.11 5.34
CA LEU A 181 7.31 5.92 5.29
C LEU A 181 5.84 6.28 5.08
N PRO A 182 4.97 5.35 4.66
CA PRO A 182 3.54 5.57 4.59
C PRO A 182 2.99 6.15 5.90
N VAL A 183 2.23 7.26 5.83
CA VAL A 183 1.62 7.89 7.02
C VAL A 183 0.69 6.92 7.75
N PHE A 184 0.05 6.02 7.01
CA PHE A 184 -0.73 4.90 7.54
C PHE A 184 -0.12 3.60 7.05
N ASP A 185 0.38 2.79 7.98
CA ASP A 185 0.88 1.46 7.70
C ASP A 185 -0.24 0.44 8.00
N PHE A 186 -0.81 -0.14 6.95
CA PHE A 186 -1.87 -1.14 7.04
C PHE A 186 -1.34 -2.58 7.00
N ARG A 187 -0.01 -2.73 6.91
CA ARG A 187 0.66 -4.03 6.82
C ARG A 187 0.83 -4.66 8.20
N PRO A 188 1.06 -5.97 8.28
CA PRO A 188 1.17 -6.68 9.56
C PRO A 188 2.28 -6.17 10.49
N TYR A 189 3.32 -5.53 9.91
CA TYR A 189 4.51 -5.05 10.65
C TYR A 189 4.40 -3.58 11.07
N TYR A 190 3.21 -3.04 11.34
CA TYR A 190 3.04 -1.65 11.77
C TYR A 190 3.66 -1.38 13.15
N VAL A 191 3.96 -0.13 13.46
CA VAL A 191 4.48 0.28 14.77
C VAL A 191 3.47 -0.07 15.86
N GLY A 192 3.90 -0.90 16.82
CA GLY A 192 3.06 -1.48 17.87
C GLY A 192 2.59 -2.92 17.58
N ALA A 193 2.87 -3.48 16.39
CA ALA A 193 2.58 -4.87 16.08
C ALA A 193 3.53 -5.81 16.84
N ASP A 194 3.00 -6.90 17.38
CA ASP A 194 3.76 -8.02 17.88
C ASP A 194 3.88 -9.07 16.77
N ILE A 195 5.12 -9.27 16.28
CA ILE A 195 5.40 -10.18 15.15
C ILE A 195 5.05 -11.62 15.54
N ARG A 196 5.41 -12.05 16.75
CA ARG A 196 5.13 -13.42 17.22
C ARG A 196 3.64 -13.68 17.26
N GLN A 197 2.86 -12.76 17.86
CA GLN A 197 1.40 -12.87 17.89
C GLN A 197 0.81 -12.86 16.47
N GLY A 198 1.41 -12.10 15.55
CA GLY A 198 1.00 -12.06 14.15
C GLY A 198 1.26 -13.38 13.39
N MET A 199 2.16 -14.23 13.88
CA MET A 199 2.48 -15.56 13.31
C MET A 199 1.61 -16.68 13.91
N GLU A 200 0.96 -16.45 15.05
CA GLU A 200 0.18 -17.47 15.75
C GLU A 200 -1.24 -17.60 15.19
N VAL A 201 -1.74 -18.84 15.19
CA VAL A 201 -3.16 -19.11 14.96
C VAL A 201 -3.90 -18.90 16.28
N PRO A 202 -4.91 -18.05 16.35
CA PRO A 202 -5.65 -17.79 17.58
C PRO A 202 -6.29 -19.06 18.15
N GLU A 203 -6.39 -19.14 19.47
CA GLU A 203 -7.06 -20.27 20.15
C GLU A 203 -8.50 -20.43 19.64
N GLY A 204 -8.81 -21.62 19.14
CA GLY A 204 -10.14 -21.98 18.61
C GLY A 204 -10.32 -21.84 17.10
N GLU A 205 -9.35 -21.28 16.41
CA GLU A 205 -9.32 -21.28 14.94
C GLU A 205 -8.50 -22.48 14.44
N GLU A 206 -8.92 -23.06 13.32
CA GLU A 206 -8.13 -24.11 12.65
C GLU A 206 -7.24 -23.46 11.59
N PRO A 207 -5.95 -23.83 11.50
CA PRO A 207 -5.08 -23.30 10.47
C PRO A 207 -5.51 -23.74 9.07
N THR A 208 -5.16 -22.98 8.06
CA THR A 208 -5.33 -23.38 6.66
C THR A 208 -4.49 -24.63 6.37
N GLU A 209 -5.12 -25.72 5.96
CA GLU A 209 -4.43 -26.93 5.55
C GLU A 209 -3.98 -26.79 4.09
N LEU A 210 -2.68 -26.77 3.89
CA LEU A 210 -2.04 -26.78 2.57
C LEU A 210 -1.65 -28.21 2.20
N GLU A 211 -1.92 -28.59 0.96
CA GLU A 211 -1.49 -29.87 0.37
C GLU A 211 -0.51 -29.58 -0.77
N THR A 212 0.70 -30.07 -0.65
CA THR A 212 1.67 -29.99 -1.74
C THR A 212 1.32 -31.00 -2.83
N ARG A 213 1.04 -30.53 -4.03
CA ARG A 213 0.83 -31.36 -5.22
C ARG A 213 2.05 -31.27 -6.12
N PHE A 214 2.56 -32.44 -6.46
CA PHE A 214 3.69 -32.59 -7.37
C PHE A 214 3.18 -32.84 -8.77
N VAL A 215 3.57 -32.01 -9.72
CA VAL A 215 3.31 -32.28 -11.15
C VAL A 215 4.44 -33.08 -11.69
N LEU A 216 4.14 -34.33 -12.07
CA LEU A 216 5.11 -35.25 -12.61
C LEU A 216 4.70 -35.63 -14.04
N GLN A 217 5.70 -35.86 -14.90
CA GLN A 217 5.52 -36.22 -16.30
C GLN A 217 6.03 -37.63 -16.59
N LYS A 218 5.24 -38.42 -17.34
CA LYS A 218 5.63 -39.68 -17.89
C LYS A 218 5.04 -39.85 -19.30
N ASP A 219 5.87 -40.21 -20.26
CA ASP A 219 5.47 -40.44 -21.67
C ASP A 219 4.76 -39.21 -22.30
N GLY A 220 5.15 -37.98 -21.89
CA GLY A 220 4.56 -36.71 -22.38
C GLY A 220 3.23 -36.34 -21.72
N VAL A 221 2.76 -37.10 -20.71
CA VAL A 221 1.52 -36.81 -19.98
C VAL A 221 1.87 -36.35 -18.58
N GLU A 222 1.40 -35.17 -18.24
CA GLU A 222 1.53 -34.58 -16.89
C GLU A 222 0.36 -35.04 -16.02
N LYS A 223 0.67 -35.39 -14.75
CA LYS A 223 -0.34 -35.66 -13.71
C LYS A 223 0.09 -35.09 -12.38
N GLU A 224 -0.92 -34.70 -11.60
CA GLU A 224 -0.73 -34.21 -10.23
C GLU A 224 -0.78 -35.41 -9.25
N PHE A 225 0.15 -35.40 -8.30
CA PHE A 225 0.27 -36.40 -7.23
C PHE A 225 0.40 -35.68 -5.89
N THR A 226 -0.11 -36.30 -4.83
CA THR A 226 0.12 -35.87 -3.45
C THR A 226 1.27 -36.64 -2.82
N LEU A 227 1.74 -36.22 -1.66
CA LEU A 227 2.82 -36.92 -0.95
C LEU A 227 2.42 -38.35 -0.60
N ASP A 228 1.14 -38.58 -0.27
CA ASP A 228 0.59 -39.90 0.07
C ASP A 228 0.51 -40.86 -1.14
N ASN A 229 0.41 -40.30 -2.34
CA ASN A 229 0.30 -41.06 -3.60
C ASN A 229 1.46 -40.80 -4.56
N TYR A 230 2.63 -40.44 -4.02
CA TYR A 230 3.81 -40.13 -4.83
C TYR A 230 4.22 -41.37 -5.63
N PRO A 231 4.34 -41.31 -6.97
CA PRO A 231 4.61 -42.47 -7.80
C PRO A 231 6.07 -42.90 -7.71
N ASP A 232 6.36 -44.01 -8.38
CA ASP A 232 7.69 -44.58 -8.48
C ASP A 232 8.69 -43.72 -9.30
N SER A 233 9.94 -44.10 -9.32
CA SER A 233 11.05 -43.40 -10.00
C SER A 233 10.94 -43.33 -11.53
N THR A 234 9.86 -43.84 -12.13
CA THR A 234 9.61 -43.77 -13.57
C THR A 234 8.98 -42.42 -14.03
N TRP A 235 8.57 -41.59 -13.09
CA TRP A 235 8.02 -40.26 -13.33
C TRP A 235 9.10 -39.21 -13.13
N THR A 236 9.13 -38.20 -14.00
CA THR A 236 10.05 -37.06 -13.91
C THR A 236 9.35 -35.89 -13.27
N PHE A 237 9.97 -35.27 -12.28
CA PHE A 237 9.47 -34.08 -11.62
C PHE A 237 9.45 -32.89 -12.62
N VAL A 238 8.34 -32.18 -12.69
CA VAL A 238 8.15 -30.99 -13.53
C VAL A 238 7.94 -29.74 -12.66
N ASP A 239 7.01 -29.81 -11.69
CA ASP A 239 6.64 -28.66 -10.85
C ASP A 239 6.03 -29.13 -9.52
N SER A 240 5.96 -28.25 -8.53
CA SER A 240 5.22 -28.47 -7.30
C SER A 240 4.33 -27.28 -7.00
N ARG A 241 3.07 -27.56 -6.64
CA ARG A 241 2.08 -26.53 -6.33
C ARG A 241 1.48 -26.77 -4.96
N MET A 242 1.40 -25.72 -4.14
CA MET A 242 0.62 -25.76 -2.91
C MET A 242 -0.85 -25.47 -3.22
N VAL A 243 -1.74 -26.36 -2.83
CA VAL A 243 -3.19 -26.22 -3.00
C VAL A 243 -3.84 -26.19 -1.62
N VAL A 244 -4.72 -25.26 -1.40
CA VAL A 244 -5.51 -25.18 -0.16
C VAL A 244 -6.46 -26.38 -0.10
N LYS A 245 -6.23 -27.31 0.82
CA LYS A 245 -7.09 -28.47 1.08
C LYS A 245 -8.31 -28.09 1.92
N LYS A 246 -8.09 -27.30 2.94
CA LYS A 246 -9.14 -26.77 3.83
C LYS A 246 -8.81 -25.33 4.15
N GLN A 247 -9.72 -24.42 3.82
CA GLN A 247 -9.58 -23.02 4.17
C GLN A 247 -9.81 -22.87 5.67
N GLY A 248 -8.82 -22.35 6.38
CA GLY A 248 -8.87 -22.03 7.80
C GLY A 248 -8.35 -20.62 8.03
N TYR A 249 -7.91 -20.34 9.26
CA TYR A 249 -7.27 -19.10 9.60
C TYR A 249 -5.86 -19.04 8.99
N GLU A 250 -5.55 -17.96 8.31
CA GLU A 250 -4.23 -17.67 7.79
C GLU A 250 -3.64 -16.53 8.62
N PRO A 251 -2.54 -16.77 9.37
CA PRO A 251 -1.91 -15.72 10.15
C PRO A 251 -1.48 -14.54 9.25
N PRO A 252 -1.62 -13.29 9.70
CA PRO A 252 -1.20 -12.12 8.92
C PRO A 252 0.32 -12.09 8.64
N ILE A 253 1.11 -12.83 9.43
CA ILE A 253 2.55 -13.03 9.24
C ILE A 253 2.78 -14.53 9.15
N HIS A 254 3.12 -15.05 7.98
CA HIS A 254 3.31 -16.50 7.77
C HIS A 254 4.72 -16.89 7.27
N ASP A 255 5.49 -15.94 6.72
CA ASP A 255 6.79 -16.21 6.11
C ASP A 255 7.95 -15.43 6.79
N PHE A 256 7.83 -15.15 8.10
CA PHE A 256 8.89 -14.48 8.84
C PHE A 256 9.91 -15.50 9.37
N ALA A 257 11.01 -15.65 8.65
CA ALA A 257 12.12 -16.53 9.01
C ALA A 257 13.45 -15.81 8.78
N MET A 258 14.29 -15.72 9.82
CA MET A 258 15.61 -15.09 9.81
C MET A 258 16.70 -16.17 9.79
N LEU A 259 17.27 -16.44 8.61
CA LEU A 259 18.36 -17.41 8.47
C LEU A 259 19.69 -16.66 8.52
N ARG A 260 20.53 -16.96 9.52
CA ARG A 260 21.86 -16.37 9.61
C ARG A 260 22.69 -16.71 8.37
N TYR A 261 23.31 -15.71 7.75
CA TYR A 261 24.06 -15.87 6.51
C TYR A 261 25.26 -16.81 6.64
N GLU A 262 25.96 -16.78 7.78
CA GLU A 262 27.22 -17.50 7.98
C GLU A 262 27.05 -19.02 8.05
N ASP A 263 26.00 -19.52 8.70
CA ASP A 263 25.80 -20.94 9.02
C ASP A 263 24.42 -21.48 8.60
N GLY A 264 23.49 -20.60 8.16
CA GLY A 264 22.13 -20.96 7.79
C GLY A 264 21.21 -21.29 8.97
N GLU A 265 21.65 -21.01 10.22
CA GLU A 265 20.81 -21.25 11.40
C GLU A 265 19.60 -20.30 11.41
N ASP A 266 18.43 -20.85 11.71
CA ASP A 266 17.22 -20.06 11.94
C ASP A 266 17.24 -19.43 13.32
N ILE A 267 17.44 -18.12 13.39
CA ILE A 267 17.51 -17.34 14.64
C ILE A 267 16.20 -16.59 14.94
N THR A 268 15.12 -16.86 14.21
CA THR A 268 13.83 -16.17 14.35
C THR A 268 13.34 -16.13 15.79
N GLU A 269 13.22 -17.29 16.42
CA GLU A 269 12.74 -17.38 17.81
C GLU A 269 13.68 -16.70 18.81
N GLN A 270 14.98 -16.77 18.58
CA GLN A 270 15.97 -16.10 19.41
C GLN A 270 15.77 -14.58 19.37
N VAL A 271 15.61 -14.01 18.19
CA VAL A 271 15.42 -12.56 18.01
C VAL A 271 14.06 -12.09 18.53
N LEU A 272 12.97 -12.83 18.26
CA LEU A 272 11.64 -12.45 18.73
C LEU A 272 11.45 -12.63 20.25
N ALA A 273 12.20 -13.52 20.89
CA ALA A 273 12.18 -13.74 22.34
C ALA A 273 13.10 -12.79 23.10
N ASP A 274 14.01 -12.08 22.42
CA ASP A 274 14.97 -11.19 23.07
C ASP A 274 14.26 -10.10 23.86
N GLU A 275 14.60 -10.01 25.15
CA GLU A 275 14.06 -8.97 26.05
C GLU A 275 14.73 -7.60 25.84
N GLY A 276 15.89 -7.58 25.18
CA GLY A 276 16.64 -6.40 24.79
C GLY A 276 16.04 -5.67 23.60
N TYR A 277 16.81 -4.73 23.09
CA TYR A 277 16.48 -4.02 21.85
C TYR A 277 17.21 -4.67 20.68
N THR A 278 16.52 -4.84 19.58
CA THR A 278 17.08 -5.37 18.33
C THR A 278 16.79 -4.40 17.19
N PHE A 279 17.84 -3.95 16.53
CA PHE A 279 17.72 -3.21 15.26
C PHE A 279 17.77 -4.17 14.09
N LEU A 280 16.79 -4.00 13.17
CA LEU A 280 16.74 -4.72 11.91
C LEU A 280 16.91 -3.72 10.76
N LEU A 281 18.07 -3.78 10.11
CA LEU A 281 18.30 -3.07 8.83
C LEU A 281 17.72 -3.92 7.71
N VAL A 282 16.64 -3.47 7.11
CA VAL A 282 15.94 -4.22 6.06
C VAL A 282 16.37 -3.70 4.70
N ALA A 283 17.25 -4.43 4.03
CA ALA A 283 17.76 -4.14 2.70
C ALA A 283 17.39 -5.27 1.73
N HIS A 284 16.14 -5.24 1.25
CA HIS A 284 15.59 -6.35 0.45
C HIS A 284 16.41 -6.66 -0.80
N GLN A 285 17.12 -5.69 -1.36
CA GLN A 285 18.00 -5.85 -2.51
C GLN A 285 19.20 -4.88 -2.36
N LEU A 286 20.36 -5.41 -1.96
CA LEU A 286 21.56 -4.63 -1.68
C LEU A 286 22.08 -3.87 -2.91
N GLY A 287 22.08 -4.49 -4.08
CA GLY A 287 22.52 -3.85 -5.31
C GLY A 287 21.70 -2.62 -5.76
N LEU A 288 20.50 -2.40 -5.19
CA LEU A 288 19.62 -1.25 -5.41
C LEU A 288 19.41 -0.42 -4.13
N ALA A 289 20.09 -0.73 -3.06
CA ALA A 289 19.94 -0.03 -1.80
C ALA A 289 20.51 1.40 -1.86
N ASN A 290 19.89 2.31 -1.14
CA ASN A 290 20.32 3.69 -1.09
C ASN A 290 21.44 3.88 -0.06
N GLU A 291 22.65 4.13 -0.53
CA GLU A 291 23.86 4.28 0.28
C GLU A 291 24.04 5.68 0.89
N SER A 292 23.13 6.63 0.63
CA SER A 292 23.30 8.04 1.03
C SER A 292 23.44 8.27 2.55
N ARG A 293 23.12 7.29 3.37
CA ARG A 293 23.16 7.34 4.84
C ARG A 293 23.94 6.17 5.46
N ILE A 294 24.87 5.62 4.69
CA ILE A 294 25.62 4.45 5.14
C ILE A 294 26.45 4.74 6.39
N ASP A 295 27.04 5.95 6.46
CA ASP A 295 27.82 6.37 7.63
C ASP A 295 26.97 6.32 8.90
N LEU A 296 25.73 6.83 8.86
CA LEU A 296 24.80 6.76 10.01
C LEU A 296 24.39 5.33 10.35
N ILE A 297 24.30 4.44 9.37
CA ILE A 297 24.01 3.01 9.63
C ILE A 297 25.17 2.35 10.36
N ASN A 298 26.41 2.64 9.96
CA ASN A 298 27.60 2.12 10.61
C ASN A 298 27.75 2.71 12.02
N GLU A 299 27.53 4.01 12.21
CA GLU A 299 27.50 4.66 13.54
C GLU A 299 26.41 4.07 14.45
N LEU A 300 25.24 3.75 13.90
CA LEU A 300 24.18 3.06 14.63
C LEU A 300 24.60 1.64 15.06
N TYR A 301 25.34 0.92 14.21
CA TYR A 301 25.90 -0.38 14.59
C TYR A 301 26.91 -0.25 15.73
N ASP A 302 27.81 0.75 15.68
CA ASP A 302 28.75 1.05 16.77
C ASP A 302 28.01 1.38 18.08
N TYR A 303 26.94 2.18 18.00
CA TYR A 303 26.06 2.44 19.13
C TYR A 303 25.44 1.15 19.70
N CYS A 304 25.01 0.23 18.84
CA CYS A 304 24.49 -1.06 19.30
C CYS A 304 25.55 -1.89 20.01
N LEU A 305 26.78 -1.87 19.53
CA LEU A 305 27.92 -2.56 20.20
C LEU A 305 28.21 -1.94 21.55
N GLU A 306 28.18 -0.60 21.68
CA GLU A 306 28.45 0.11 22.93
C GLU A 306 27.42 -0.23 24.03
N TYR A 307 26.12 -0.29 23.67
CA TYR A 307 25.06 -0.52 24.64
C TYR A 307 24.62 -1.99 24.73
N GLY A 308 25.21 -2.90 23.93
CA GLY A 308 24.88 -4.32 23.92
C GLY A 308 23.53 -4.66 23.30
N TYR A 309 23.08 -3.85 22.33
CA TYR A 309 21.86 -4.13 21.56
C TYR A 309 22.18 -5.01 20.36
N ALA A 310 21.23 -5.86 19.99
CA ALA A 310 21.36 -6.69 18.79
C ALA A 310 21.12 -5.86 17.51
N PHE A 311 21.88 -6.18 16.46
CA PHE A 311 21.74 -5.58 15.14
C PHE A 311 21.88 -6.65 14.06
N TYR A 312 20.97 -6.67 13.09
CA TYR A 312 21.00 -7.60 11.95
C TYR A 312 20.60 -6.89 10.67
N CYS A 313 21.29 -7.19 9.57
CA CYS A 313 20.89 -6.78 8.22
C CYS A 313 20.11 -7.91 7.57
N LEU A 314 18.83 -7.66 7.24
CA LEU A 314 17.93 -8.60 6.57
C LEU A 314 17.94 -8.35 5.07
N THR A 315 18.25 -9.37 4.27
CA THR A 315 18.32 -9.26 2.81
C THR A 315 17.84 -10.52 2.10
N SER A 316 17.45 -10.38 0.83
CA SER A 316 17.21 -11.50 -0.10
C SER A 316 18.25 -11.53 -1.22
N SER A 317 19.35 -10.77 -1.07
CA SER A 317 20.40 -10.64 -2.06
C SER A 317 21.31 -11.86 -2.12
N SER A 318 22.03 -12.01 -3.24
CA SER A 318 23.04 -13.08 -3.43
C SER A 318 24.28 -12.86 -2.56
N ASP A 319 25.07 -13.92 -2.40
CA ASP A 319 26.37 -13.87 -1.72
C ASP A 319 27.30 -12.80 -2.34
N GLU A 320 27.29 -12.69 -3.67
CA GLU A 320 28.11 -11.70 -4.39
C GLU A 320 27.69 -10.26 -4.02
N ASP A 321 26.38 -9.98 -3.92
CA ASP A 321 25.88 -8.67 -3.54
C ASP A 321 26.18 -8.34 -2.06
N ILE A 322 26.14 -9.34 -1.18
CA ILE A 322 26.49 -9.16 0.25
C ILE A 322 27.96 -8.82 0.39
N LEU A 323 28.85 -9.59 -0.25
CA LEU A 323 30.29 -9.31 -0.21
C LEU A 323 30.63 -7.96 -0.79
N LYS A 324 30.01 -7.62 -1.92
CA LYS A 324 30.20 -6.29 -2.53
C LYS A 324 29.72 -5.17 -1.61
N TRP A 325 28.55 -5.34 -0.98
CA TRP A 325 28.05 -4.36 -0.02
C TRP A 325 29.01 -4.15 1.14
N GLN A 326 29.58 -5.22 1.70
CA GLN A 326 30.57 -5.14 2.77
C GLN A 326 31.86 -4.40 2.32
N GLU A 327 32.33 -4.67 1.10
CA GLU A 327 33.51 -3.98 0.55
C GLU A 327 33.26 -2.50 0.31
N ASP A 328 32.10 -2.15 -0.29
CA ASP A 328 31.78 -0.77 -0.69
C ASP A 328 31.40 0.11 0.50
N THR A 329 30.77 -0.45 1.55
CA THR A 329 30.19 0.30 2.67
C THR A 329 30.95 0.15 3.98
N GLY A 330 31.87 -0.80 4.07
CA GLY A 330 32.56 -1.13 5.34
C GLY A 330 31.64 -1.76 6.37
N ALA A 331 30.53 -2.41 5.98
CA ALA A 331 29.57 -3.02 6.87
C ALA A 331 30.15 -4.21 7.63
N GLU A 332 30.19 -4.13 8.96
CA GLU A 332 30.66 -5.20 9.87
C GLU A 332 29.51 -5.93 10.59
N TYR A 333 28.27 -5.49 10.42
CA TYR A 333 27.11 -6.08 11.05
C TYR A 333 26.72 -7.44 10.44
N PRO A 334 26.11 -8.36 11.24
CA PRO A 334 25.70 -9.67 10.75
C PRO A 334 24.53 -9.59 9.77
N PHE A 335 24.59 -10.45 8.75
CA PHE A 335 23.54 -10.58 7.73
C PHE A 335 22.64 -11.78 8.04
N CYS A 336 21.35 -11.64 7.69
CA CYS A 336 20.38 -12.73 7.70
C CYS A 336 19.63 -12.73 6.36
N LEU A 337 19.42 -13.95 5.84
CA LEU A 337 18.63 -14.17 4.64
C LEU A 337 17.16 -14.29 5.00
N MET A 338 16.30 -13.64 4.23
CA MET A 338 14.85 -13.64 4.41
C MET A 338 14.15 -13.52 3.05
N ASP A 339 12.89 -13.97 2.98
CA ASP A 339 12.08 -13.83 1.79
C ASP A 339 11.90 -12.38 1.36
N ASN A 340 12.03 -12.13 0.03
CA ASN A 340 11.96 -10.79 -0.55
C ASN A 340 10.59 -10.12 -0.35
N THR A 341 9.50 -10.89 -0.47
CA THR A 341 8.13 -10.39 -0.31
C THR A 341 7.90 -9.93 1.12
N THR A 342 8.39 -10.71 2.08
CA THR A 342 8.35 -10.37 3.51
C THR A 342 9.14 -9.10 3.80
N LEU A 343 10.37 -8.98 3.32
CA LEU A 343 11.19 -7.77 3.50
C LEU A 343 10.51 -6.52 2.94
N ARG A 344 9.95 -6.59 1.72
CA ARG A 344 9.18 -5.50 1.10
C ARG A 344 7.91 -5.15 1.88
N THR A 345 7.32 -6.13 2.57
CA THR A 345 6.14 -5.94 3.42
C THR A 345 6.51 -5.31 4.76
N MET A 346 7.66 -5.62 5.32
CA MET A 346 8.14 -5.07 6.58
C MET A 346 8.32 -3.55 6.51
N VAL A 347 9.02 -3.04 5.48
CA VAL A 347 9.30 -1.61 5.33
C VAL A 347 9.31 -1.18 3.87
N ARG A 348 8.80 0.03 3.58
CA ARG A 348 8.79 0.63 2.24
C ARG A 348 10.00 1.55 2.03
N SER A 349 11.19 1.03 2.30
CA SER A 349 12.48 1.71 2.07
C SER A 349 13.55 0.66 1.81
N ASN A 350 14.52 0.95 0.98
CA ASN A 350 15.66 0.08 0.72
C ASN A 350 16.98 0.87 0.80
N PRO A 351 17.72 0.82 1.94
CA PRO A 351 17.33 0.14 3.17
C PRO A 351 16.27 0.89 3.97
N GLY A 352 15.63 0.20 4.91
CA GLY A 352 14.84 0.77 5.99
C GLY A 352 15.28 0.20 7.31
N LEU A 353 14.94 0.85 8.42
CA LEU A 353 15.34 0.44 9.76
C LEU A 353 14.10 0.15 10.60
N ILE A 354 14.15 -0.91 11.41
CA ILE A 354 13.10 -1.29 12.36
C ILE A 354 13.74 -1.51 13.71
N LEU A 355 13.14 -0.99 14.77
CA LEU A 355 13.50 -1.27 16.15
C LEU A 355 12.47 -2.21 16.76
N LEU A 356 12.95 -3.33 17.29
CA LEU A 356 12.15 -4.33 17.98
C LEU A 356 12.49 -4.39 19.47
N LYS A 357 11.52 -4.81 20.27
CA LYS A 357 11.71 -5.28 21.63
C LYS A 357 10.71 -6.39 21.94
N LYS A 358 11.18 -7.57 22.34
CA LYS A 358 10.32 -8.75 22.61
C LYS A 358 9.36 -9.06 21.43
N GLY A 359 9.84 -9.00 20.20
CA GLY A 359 9.02 -9.22 19.01
C GLY A 359 8.05 -8.09 18.66
N THR A 360 7.96 -7.03 19.47
CA THR A 360 7.09 -5.87 19.19
C THR A 360 7.85 -4.81 18.40
N VAL A 361 7.26 -4.31 17.33
CA VAL A 361 7.80 -3.20 16.52
C VAL A 361 7.62 -1.90 17.29
N LEU A 362 8.73 -1.29 17.75
CA LEU A 362 8.71 -0.01 18.47
C LEU A 362 8.71 1.18 17.51
N TRP A 363 9.60 1.16 16.52
CA TRP A 363 9.80 2.21 15.55
C TRP A 363 10.19 1.67 14.18
N LYS A 364 9.94 2.49 13.16
CA LYS A 364 10.35 2.24 11.78
C LYS A 364 10.82 3.54 11.15
N TRP A 365 11.91 3.46 10.39
CA TRP A 365 12.48 4.59 9.67
C TRP A 365 12.75 4.26 8.21
N SER A 366 12.55 5.22 7.35
CA SER A 366 13.11 5.17 6.00
C SER A 366 14.60 5.49 6.06
N VAL A 367 15.30 5.25 4.96
CA VAL A 367 16.73 5.58 4.86
C VAL A 367 17.03 7.07 5.15
N VAL A 368 16.09 7.97 4.83
CA VAL A 368 16.29 9.42 5.05
C VAL A 368 16.02 9.85 6.48
N ASP A 369 15.36 9.01 7.27
CA ASP A 369 14.92 9.29 8.64
C ASP A 369 15.73 8.49 9.68
N ILE A 370 16.80 7.79 9.29
CA ILE A 370 17.66 7.04 10.21
C ILE A 370 18.17 8.01 11.31
N PRO A 371 18.02 7.65 12.60
CA PRO A 371 18.42 8.50 13.71
C PRO A 371 19.92 8.78 13.68
N ASP A 372 20.30 10.00 14.02
CA ASP A 372 21.68 10.44 14.14
C ASP A 372 22.21 10.34 15.59
N GLU A 373 23.48 10.64 15.80
CA GLU A 373 24.13 10.60 17.12
C GLU A 373 23.46 11.51 18.17
N TYR A 374 22.81 12.60 17.75
CA TYR A 374 22.13 13.51 18.67
C TYR A 374 20.81 12.92 19.17
N GLU A 375 20.15 12.13 18.35
CA GLU A 375 18.92 11.41 18.72
C GLU A 375 19.25 10.18 19.58
N LEU A 376 20.45 9.61 19.42
CA LEU A 376 20.98 8.44 20.15
C LEU A 376 21.92 8.84 21.33
N ALA A 377 21.66 9.96 21.98
CA ALA A 377 22.55 10.54 23.01
C ALA A 377 22.58 9.77 24.36
N GLY A 378 22.08 8.54 24.42
CA GLY A 378 22.08 7.70 25.63
C GLY A 378 21.43 6.34 25.39
N PRO A 379 21.29 5.49 26.42
CA PRO A 379 20.66 4.18 26.28
C PRO A 379 19.18 4.31 25.90
N LEU A 380 18.68 3.39 25.07
CA LEU A 380 17.30 3.41 24.53
C LEU A 380 16.23 3.46 25.61
N GLU A 381 16.48 2.90 26.79
CA GLU A 381 15.56 2.92 27.95
C GLU A 381 15.27 4.35 28.45
N GLN A 382 16.15 5.29 28.14
CA GLN A 382 16.03 6.71 28.54
C GLN A 382 15.54 7.60 27.39
N LEU A 383 15.48 7.05 26.18
CA LEU A 383 15.06 7.77 24.98
C LEU A 383 13.59 7.48 24.65
N SER A 384 12.92 8.43 24.00
CA SER A 384 11.53 8.26 23.57
C SER A 384 11.34 7.11 22.58
N MET A 385 12.39 6.75 21.83
CA MET A 385 12.35 5.65 20.88
C MET A 385 12.48 4.26 21.55
N GLY A 386 12.85 4.18 22.81
CA GLY A 386 12.81 2.94 23.60
C GLY A 386 11.39 2.47 23.97
N GLU A 387 10.38 3.28 23.70
CA GLU A 387 8.98 2.95 23.87
C GLU A 387 8.24 2.98 22.53
N VAL A 388 7.11 2.26 22.45
CA VAL A 388 6.24 2.28 21.25
C VAL A 388 5.72 3.70 20.99
N ASP A 389 5.82 4.20 19.78
CA ASP A 389 5.16 5.45 19.37
C ASP A 389 3.63 5.31 19.47
N ARG A 390 3.11 5.71 20.63
CA ARG A 390 1.69 5.62 20.98
C ARG A 390 0.83 6.76 20.39
N LYS A 391 1.32 7.50 19.38
CA LYS A 391 0.46 8.50 18.75
C LYS A 391 -0.80 7.82 18.23
N PRO A 392 -2.00 8.14 18.76
CA PRO A 392 -3.22 7.45 18.38
C PRO A 392 -3.43 7.55 16.87
N LEU A 393 -3.75 6.46 16.21
CA LEU A 393 -4.09 6.41 14.79
C LEU A 393 -5.15 7.48 14.44
N VAL A 394 -6.10 7.70 15.36
CA VAL A 394 -7.14 8.71 15.24
C VAL A 394 -6.56 10.12 15.07
N ASN A 395 -5.51 10.48 15.81
CA ASN A 395 -4.88 11.81 15.70
C ASN A 395 -4.18 11.99 14.36
N ARG A 396 -3.54 10.94 13.84
CA ARG A 396 -2.92 10.94 12.49
C ARG A 396 -4.00 11.07 11.41
N LEU A 397 -5.09 10.31 11.52
CA LEU A 397 -6.25 10.39 10.61
C LEU A 397 -6.87 11.77 10.62
N LEU A 398 -7.14 12.32 11.81
CA LEU A 398 -7.70 13.68 11.96
C LEU A 398 -6.75 14.73 11.35
N GLY A 399 -5.45 14.61 11.60
CA GLY A 399 -4.46 15.52 11.01
C GLY A 399 -4.53 15.54 9.48
N VAL A 400 -4.41 14.38 8.84
CA VAL A 400 -4.45 14.22 7.38
C VAL A 400 -5.79 14.70 6.81
N PHE A 401 -6.91 14.34 7.47
CA PHE A 401 -8.24 14.77 7.05
C PHE A 401 -8.42 16.29 7.17
N VAL A 402 -7.99 16.89 8.27
CA VAL A 402 -8.09 18.34 8.49
C VAL A 402 -7.23 19.09 7.48
N TRP A 403 -6.01 18.64 7.21
CA TRP A 403 -5.15 19.23 6.19
C TRP A 403 -5.77 19.21 4.79
N PHE A 404 -6.55 18.19 4.47
CA PHE A 404 -7.27 18.11 3.21
C PHE A 404 -8.57 18.93 3.21
N ALA A 405 -9.43 18.70 4.22
CA ALA A 405 -10.80 19.23 4.22
C ALA A 405 -10.88 20.70 4.60
N PHE A 406 -10.01 21.19 5.51
CA PHE A 406 -10.11 22.56 6.01
C PHE A 406 -9.84 23.63 4.94
N PRO A 407 -8.78 23.56 4.11
CA PRO A 407 -8.59 24.50 3.02
C PRO A 407 -9.71 24.46 1.98
N LEU A 408 -10.23 23.26 1.66
CA LEU A 408 -11.37 23.11 0.76
C LEU A 408 -12.64 23.78 1.33
N PHE A 409 -12.88 23.61 2.62
CA PHE A 409 -13.97 24.27 3.32
C PHE A 409 -13.86 25.81 3.25
N LEU A 410 -12.66 26.36 3.51
CA LEU A 410 -12.40 27.79 3.40
C LEU A 410 -12.63 28.29 1.96
N MET A 411 -12.20 27.55 0.95
CA MET A 411 -12.44 27.90 -0.46
C MET A 411 -13.94 27.91 -0.79
N CYS A 412 -14.71 26.94 -0.28
CA CYS A 412 -16.16 26.93 -0.44
C CYS A 412 -16.84 28.12 0.25
N LEU A 413 -16.40 28.49 1.45
CA LEU A 413 -16.91 29.67 2.15
C LEU A 413 -16.59 30.97 1.39
N ALA A 414 -15.38 31.09 0.86
CA ALA A 414 -14.95 32.24 0.05
C ALA A 414 -15.80 32.36 -1.23
N ASP A 415 -16.08 31.21 -1.90
CA ASP A 415 -16.93 31.18 -3.09
C ASP A 415 -18.37 31.63 -2.77
N LEU A 416 -18.95 31.11 -1.69
CA LEU A 416 -20.30 31.53 -1.21
C LEU A 416 -20.36 33.00 -0.84
N ALA A 417 -19.33 33.49 -0.13
CA ALA A 417 -19.26 34.91 0.25
C ALA A 417 -19.17 35.81 -0.99
N TRP A 418 -18.36 35.40 -1.98
CA TRP A 418 -18.23 36.12 -3.24
C TRP A 418 -19.54 36.13 -4.04
N GLU A 419 -20.25 34.99 -4.14
CA GLU A 419 -21.56 34.96 -4.81
C GLU A 419 -22.58 35.91 -4.15
N ARG A 420 -22.63 35.93 -2.80
CA ARG A 420 -23.52 36.83 -2.05
C ARG A 420 -23.16 38.29 -2.28
N TYR A 421 -21.86 38.63 -2.28
CA TYR A 421 -21.40 39.98 -2.57
C TYR A 421 -21.80 40.46 -3.96
N ARG A 422 -21.57 39.58 -4.98
CA ARG A 422 -21.95 39.87 -6.37
C ARG A 422 -23.44 40.07 -6.54
N LYS A 423 -24.28 39.22 -5.97
CA LYS A 423 -25.74 39.34 -6.01
C LYS A 423 -26.22 40.62 -5.36
N ARG A 424 -25.59 41.07 -4.26
CA ARG A 424 -25.92 42.38 -3.63
C ARG A 424 -25.58 43.58 -4.51
N LYS A 425 -24.49 43.48 -5.28
CA LYS A 425 -24.06 44.58 -6.16
C LYS A 425 -24.85 44.62 -7.47
N GLU A 426 -25.41 43.50 -7.90
CA GLU A 426 -26.27 43.40 -9.09
C GLU A 426 -27.74 43.75 -8.82
N LEU A 427 -28.16 43.88 -7.54
CA LEU A 427 -29.48 44.43 -7.19
C LEU A 427 -29.45 45.92 -7.43
N PRO A 428 -30.34 46.48 -8.33
CA PRO A 428 -30.42 47.93 -8.52
C PRO A 428 -30.76 48.58 -7.20
N GLN A 429 -30.01 49.63 -6.84
CA GLN A 429 -30.46 50.57 -5.80
C GLN A 429 -31.86 51.03 -6.26
N LYS A 430 -32.90 50.59 -5.55
CA LYS A 430 -34.20 51.25 -5.67
C LYS A 430 -33.97 52.65 -5.20
N GLU A 431 -33.94 53.57 -6.15
CA GLU A 431 -34.03 54.99 -5.87
C GLU A 431 -35.25 55.22 -4.98
N GLU A 432 -35.00 55.84 -3.78
CA GLU A 432 -36.04 56.44 -2.96
C GLU A 432 -36.69 57.63 -3.65
#